data_9f82071a7711a4f18d635e161eab82f8
#
_entry.id   9f82071a7711a4f18d635e161eab82f8
#
_cell.length_a   1.000
_cell.length_b   1.000
_cell.length_c   1.000
_cell.angle_alpha   90.00
_cell.angle_beta   90.00
_cell.angle_gamma   90.00
#
_symmetry.space_group_name_H-M   'P 1'
#
loop_
_entity.id
_entity.type
_entity.pdbx_description
1 polymer ?
#
loop_
_entity_poly.entity_id
_entity_poly.type
_entity_poly.pdbx_seq_one_letter_code
_entity_poly.pdbx_strand_id
1 'polypeptide(L)'
;HRWFALAHKQNVPTLLDAGALYLAGSLEQPTLITPHSGELSALLTARGLPVTAEAIEGNPKKWVVVAAQTLGVTVLLKGSITYVANDDLLIELPVATPWLATAGSGDVLAGIIGALVATNTVEILNDINRLAHVAATGAYIHAQAAKSASRGGPISAEVIVSHISGAISQLIK
;
A
#
# COMPACT_ATOMS: atom_id res chain seq x y z
N HIS A 1 6.29 -17.15 10.00
CA HIS A 1 7.51 -16.69 10.70
C HIS A 1 8.82 -17.04 9.96
N ARG A 2 8.94 -18.19 9.29
CA ARG A 2 10.19 -18.60 8.59
C ARG A 2 10.56 -17.61 7.46
N TRP A 3 9.62 -17.25 6.60
CA TRP A 3 9.85 -16.32 5.49
C TRP A 3 10.21 -14.91 5.97
N PHE A 4 9.56 -14.46 7.04
CA PHE A 4 9.85 -13.19 7.69
C PHE A 4 11.30 -13.13 8.18
N ALA A 5 11.76 -14.16 8.93
CA ALA A 5 13.13 -14.23 9.41
C ALA A 5 14.15 -14.27 8.27
N LEU A 6 13.80 -14.90 7.15
CA LEU A 6 14.67 -14.95 5.97
C LEU A 6 14.77 -13.58 5.28
N ALA A 7 13.65 -12.89 5.09
CA ALA A 7 13.62 -11.55 4.51
C ALA A 7 14.43 -10.55 5.35
N HIS A 8 14.26 -10.59 6.67
CA HIS A 8 15.05 -9.77 7.60
C HIS A 8 16.56 -10.07 7.49
N LYS A 9 16.94 -11.33 7.54
CA LYS A 9 18.36 -11.75 7.43
C LYS A 9 19.01 -11.30 6.11
N GLN A 10 18.25 -11.23 5.03
CA GLN A 10 18.75 -10.86 3.69
C GLN A 10 18.55 -9.39 3.33
N ASN A 11 18.02 -8.58 4.25
CA ASN A 11 17.72 -7.16 4.04
C ASN A 11 16.81 -6.93 2.80
N VAL A 12 15.82 -7.79 2.60
CA VAL A 12 14.89 -7.71 1.46
C VAL A 12 13.78 -6.71 1.76
N PRO A 13 13.53 -5.70 0.89
CA PRO A 13 12.38 -4.83 1.04
C PRO A 13 11.10 -5.63 1.20
N THR A 14 10.31 -5.31 2.22
CA THR A 14 9.19 -6.15 2.66
C THR A 14 7.88 -5.39 2.59
N LEU A 15 6.83 -6.02 2.02
CA LEU A 15 5.46 -5.55 2.07
C LEU A 15 4.68 -6.36 3.11
N LEU A 16 3.97 -5.67 4.00
CA LEU A 16 3.08 -6.24 5.00
C LEU A 16 1.65 -5.78 4.75
N ASP A 17 0.71 -6.71 4.69
CA ASP A 17 -0.73 -6.44 4.54
C ASP A 17 -1.54 -7.30 5.50
N ALA A 18 -2.78 -6.92 5.74
CA ALA A 18 -3.77 -7.67 6.53
C ALA A 18 -3.19 -8.18 7.87
N GLY A 19 -3.26 -9.47 8.11
CA GLY A 19 -2.79 -10.10 9.36
C GLY A 19 -1.29 -9.95 9.64
N ALA A 20 -0.47 -9.46 8.70
CA ALA A 20 0.96 -9.21 8.93
C ALA A 20 1.27 -7.77 9.40
N LEU A 21 0.30 -6.87 9.41
CA LEU A 21 0.48 -5.46 9.77
C LEU A 21 1.05 -5.24 11.19
N TYR A 22 0.79 -6.15 12.13
CA TYR A 22 1.33 -6.06 13.50
C TYR A 22 2.87 -6.09 13.56
N LEU A 23 3.53 -6.57 12.50
CA LEU A 23 4.99 -6.60 12.36
C LEU A 23 5.59 -5.24 11.94
N ALA A 24 4.76 -4.25 11.59
CA ALA A 24 5.22 -2.92 11.23
C ALA A 24 6.11 -2.32 12.33
N GLY A 25 7.24 -1.73 11.95
CA GLY A 25 8.21 -1.16 12.88
C GLY A 25 9.06 -2.19 13.65
N SER A 26 8.95 -3.48 13.31
CA SER A 26 9.79 -4.55 13.89
C SER A 26 10.90 -5.00 12.93
N LEU A 27 11.00 -4.37 11.76
CA LEU A 27 11.97 -4.68 10.71
C LEU A 27 12.92 -3.51 10.50
N GLU A 28 14.20 -3.81 10.29
CA GLU A 28 15.23 -2.82 9.98
C GLU A 28 15.30 -2.50 8.48
N GLN A 29 14.92 -3.45 7.63
CA GLN A 29 14.90 -3.26 6.18
C GLN A 29 13.73 -2.37 5.72
N PRO A 30 13.83 -1.80 4.50
CA PRO A 30 12.76 -1.03 3.91
C PRO A 30 11.42 -1.78 3.96
N THR A 31 10.45 -1.22 4.67
CA THR A 31 9.16 -1.87 4.91
C THR A 31 8.02 -0.97 4.43
N LEU A 32 7.09 -1.55 3.70
CA LEU A 32 5.83 -0.96 3.27
C LEU A 32 4.67 -1.66 3.96
N ILE A 33 3.72 -0.90 4.47
CA ILE A 33 2.44 -1.41 4.97
C ILE A 33 1.27 -0.86 4.16
N THR A 34 0.19 -1.65 4.01
CA THR A 34 -0.97 -1.30 3.17
C THR A 34 -2.30 -1.34 3.93
N PRO A 35 -2.44 -0.63 5.08
CA PRO A 35 -3.66 -0.65 5.87
C PRO A 35 -4.82 0.11 5.22
N HIS A 36 -6.07 -0.28 5.51
CA HIS A 36 -7.24 0.60 5.47
C HIS A 36 -7.40 1.36 6.80
N SER A 37 -8.35 2.30 6.90
CA SER A 37 -8.55 3.15 8.10
C SER A 37 -8.71 2.36 9.40
N GLY A 38 -9.49 1.27 9.38
CA GLY A 38 -9.70 0.42 10.55
C GLY A 38 -8.45 -0.35 10.98
N GLU A 39 -7.68 -0.88 10.04
CA GLU A 39 -6.39 -1.54 10.31
C GLU A 39 -5.36 -0.55 10.86
N LEU A 40 -5.29 0.66 10.29
CA LEU A 40 -4.38 1.70 10.76
C LEU A 40 -4.75 2.18 12.16
N SER A 41 -6.04 2.36 12.45
CA SER A 41 -6.56 2.68 13.79
C SER A 41 -6.10 1.66 14.83
N ALA A 42 -6.30 0.36 14.55
CA ALA A 42 -5.89 -0.70 15.44
C ALA A 42 -4.36 -0.71 15.66
N LEU A 43 -3.58 -0.52 14.59
CA LEU A 43 -2.13 -0.51 14.62
C LEU A 43 -1.58 0.67 15.46
N LEU A 44 -2.08 1.88 15.25
CA LEU A 44 -1.67 3.07 15.99
C LEU A 44 -2.08 2.98 17.47
N THR A 45 -3.28 2.49 17.76
CA THR A 45 -3.75 2.26 19.13
C THR A 45 -2.84 1.28 19.86
N ALA A 46 -2.43 0.19 19.22
CA ALA A 46 -1.48 -0.77 19.78
C ALA A 46 -0.08 -0.18 20.05
N ARG A 47 0.25 0.95 19.43
CA ARG A 47 1.50 1.71 19.64
C ARG A 47 1.34 2.89 20.61
N GLY A 48 0.23 2.95 21.34
CA GLY A 48 -0.02 3.98 22.34
C GLY A 48 -0.55 5.30 21.77
N LEU A 49 -0.96 5.32 20.51
CA LEU A 49 -1.57 6.47 19.85
C LEU A 49 -3.04 6.16 19.48
N PRO A 50 -3.97 6.27 20.44
CA PRO A 50 -5.36 5.91 20.19
C PRO A 50 -6.00 6.88 19.18
N VAL A 51 -6.57 6.31 18.12
CA VAL A 51 -7.29 7.03 17.08
C VAL A 51 -8.38 6.14 16.50
N THR A 52 -9.54 6.70 16.14
CA THR A 52 -10.61 5.93 15.51
C THR A 52 -10.48 5.90 13.98
N ALA A 53 -11.12 4.92 13.35
CA ALA A 53 -11.15 4.83 11.88
C ALA A 53 -11.78 6.08 11.25
N GLU A 54 -12.86 6.60 11.85
CA GLU A 54 -13.55 7.80 11.39
C GLU A 54 -12.66 9.06 11.46
N ALA A 55 -11.81 9.16 12.50
CA ALA A 55 -10.85 10.27 12.62
C ALA A 55 -9.76 10.18 11.54
N ILE A 56 -9.34 8.95 11.16
CA ILE A 56 -8.41 8.73 10.06
C ILE A 56 -9.07 9.10 8.73
N GLU A 57 -10.29 8.67 8.49
CA GLU A 57 -11.06 8.98 7.28
C GLU A 57 -11.35 10.48 7.15
N GLY A 58 -11.57 11.18 8.26
CA GLY A 58 -11.77 12.64 8.29
C GLY A 58 -10.51 13.45 7.96
N ASN A 59 -9.31 12.90 8.15
CA ASN A 59 -8.05 13.56 7.80
C ASN A 59 -6.95 12.55 7.42
N PRO A 60 -7.11 11.83 6.29
CA PRO A 60 -6.22 10.74 5.91
C PRO A 60 -4.78 11.22 5.64
N LYS A 61 -4.59 12.43 5.09
CA LYS A 61 -3.26 13.02 4.85
C LYS A 61 -2.45 13.15 6.14
N LYS A 62 -3.09 13.64 7.20
CA LYS A 62 -2.44 13.77 8.52
C LYS A 62 -2.05 12.39 9.05
N TRP A 63 -3.00 11.45 9.04
CA TRP A 63 -2.81 10.19 9.72
C TRP A 63 -1.86 9.23 9.00
N VAL A 64 -1.75 9.29 7.66
CA VAL A 64 -0.74 8.52 6.94
C VAL A 64 0.68 8.99 7.27
N VAL A 65 0.90 10.30 7.40
CA VAL A 65 2.21 10.88 7.80
C VAL A 65 2.53 10.53 9.25
N VAL A 66 1.57 10.73 10.16
CA VAL A 66 1.76 10.35 11.58
C VAL A 66 2.09 8.87 11.71
N ALA A 67 1.42 8.01 10.95
CA ALA A 67 1.69 6.57 10.97
C ALA A 67 3.09 6.23 10.45
N ALA A 68 3.51 6.83 9.34
CA ALA A 68 4.84 6.63 8.79
C ALA A 68 5.92 7.00 9.80
N GLN A 69 5.82 8.16 10.42
CA GLN A 69 6.75 8.64 11.44
C GLN A 69 6.74 7.79 12.71
N THR A 70 5.53 7.40 13.19
CA THR A 70 5.41 6.60 14.42
C THR A 70 5.97 5.20 14.27
N LEU A 71 5.84 4.61 13.07
CA LEU A 71 6.21 3.23 12.80
C LEU A 71 7.58 3.09 12.12
N GLY A 72 8.15 4.18 11.60
CA GLY A 72 9.41 4.17 10.85
C GLY A 72 9.31 3.35 9.55
N VAL A 73 8.17 3.40 8.86
CA VAL A 73 7.91 2.61 7.64
C VAL A 73 7.21 3.44 6.57
N THR A 74 7.27 2.99 5.32
CA THR A 74 6.39 3.54 4.28
C THR A 74 4.96 3.03 4.50
N VAL A 75 3.98 3.93 4.47
CA VAL A 75 2.56 3.61 4.65
C VAL A 75 1.79 3.94 3.39
N LEU A 76 1.06 2.97 2.85
CA LEU A 76 0.02 3.16 1.84
C LEU A 76 -1.33 3.01 2.52
N LEU A 77 -2.01 4.12 2.77
CA LEU A 77 -3.36 4.14 3.37
C LEU A 77 -4.41 3.97 2.27
N LYS A 78 -5.09 2.82 2.30
CA LYS A 78 -6.19 2.49 1.37
C LYS A 78 -7.44 3.31 1.69
N GLY A 79 -8.09 3.88 0.66
CA GLY A 79 -9.34 4.64 0.77
C GLY A 79 -9.89 5.01 -0.60
N SER A 80 -10.91 5.86 -0.65
CA SER A 80 -11.42 6.44 -1.91
C SER A 80 -10.34 7.23 -2.64
N ILE A 81 -9.48 7.89 -1.86
CA ILE A 81 -8.20 8.43 -2.26
C ILE A 81 -7.14 7.64 -1.52
N THR A 82 -6.18 7.09 -2.24
CA THR A 82 -5.04 6.40 -1.64
C THR A 82 -3.93 7.41 -1.37
N TYR A 83 -3.36 7.35 -0.16
CA TYR A 83 -2.22 8.17 0.24
C TYR A 83 -1.02 7.28 0.53
N VAL A 84 0.16 7.71 0.10
CA VAL A 84 1.42 7.04 0.44
C VAL A 84 2.33 8.03 1.13
N ALA A 85 2.87 7.67 2.28
CA ALA A 85 3.81 8.51 3.02
C ALA A 85 4.99 7.71 3.58
N ASN A 86 6.12 8.38 3.71
CA ASN A 86 7.24 8.04 4.58
C ASN A 86 7.64 9.30 5.37
N ASP A 87 8.83 9.37 5.97
CA ASP A 87 9.26 10.52 6.77
C ASP A 87 9.34 11.82 5.95
N ASP A 88 9.71 11.74 4.66
CA ASP A 88 10.05 12.91 3.84
C ASP A 88 9.02 13.19 2.74
N LEU A 89 8.14 12.24 2.44
CA LEU A 89 7.31 12.28 1.25
C LEU A 89 5.84 11.95 1.55
N LEU A 90 4.94 12.73 0.96
CA LEU A 90 3.51 12.43 0.90
C LEU A 90 3.04 12.46 -0.56
N ILE A 91 2.50 11.34 -1.03
CA ILE A 91 1.91 11.20 -2.36
C ILE A 91 0.41 10.99 -2.21
N GLU A 92 -0.37 11.77 -2.95
CA GLU A 92 -1.82 11.64 -3.08
C GLU A 92 -2.16 11.11 -4.45
N LEU A 93 -2.93 10.02 -4.52
CA LEU A 93 -3.37 9.44 -5.79
C LEU A 93 -4.75 10.00 -6.20
N PRO A 94 -5.08 9.97 -7.50
CA PRO A 94 -6.43 10.31 -7.96
C PRO A 94 -7.50 9.42 -7.31
N VAL A 95 -8.72 9.94 -7.22
CA VAL A 95 -9.88 9.18 -6.73
C VAL A 95 -10.06 7.90 -7.55
N ALA A 96 -10.11 6.78 -6.85
CA ALA A 96 -10.34 5.47 -7.46
C ALA A 96 -11.85 5.20 -7.66
N THR A 97 -12.16 4.18 -8.48
CA THR A 97 -13.53 3.71 -8.62
C THR A 97 -14.03 3.11 -7.30
N PRO A 98 -15.28 3.39 -6.86
CA PRO A 98 -15.82 2.80 -5.64
C PRO A 98 -15.96 1.27 -5.73
N TRP A 99 -15.96 0.71 -6.92
CA TRP A 99 -16.02 -0.73 -7.15
C TRP A 99 -14.76 -1.50 -6.73
N LEU A 100 -13.69 -0.79 -6.35
CA LEU A 100 -12.53 -1.37 -5.65
C LEU A 100 -12.85 -1.87 -4.24
N ALA A 101 -13.96 -1.46 -3.64
CA ALA A 101 -14.45 -1.98 -2.36
C ALA A 101 -15.04 -3.39 -2.50
N THR A 102 -14.27 -4.31 -3.08
CA THR A 102 -14.63 -5.74 -3.27
C THR A 102 -13.60 -6.63 -2.58
N ALA A 103 -14.07 -7.81 -2.09
CA ALA A 103 -13.19 -8.77 -1.43
C ALA A 103 -12.06 -9.23 -2.36
N GLY A 104 -10.84 -9.34 -1.83
CA GLY A 104 -9.64 -9.73 -2.57
C GLY A 104 -8.97 -8.61 -3.37
N SER A 105 -9.57 -7.42 -3.47
CA SER A 105 -8.95 -6.27 -4.15
C SER A 105 -7.64 -5.85 -3.49
N GLY A 106 -7.55 -5.92 -2.16
CA GLY A 106 -6.32 -5.67 -1.41
C GLY A 106 -5.21 -6.66 -1.74
N ASP A 107 -5.55 -7.94 -1.91
CA ASP A 107 -4.58 -8.99 -2.29
C ASP A 107 -4.01 -8.73 -3.69
N VAL A 108 -4.86 -8.27 -4.63
CA VAL A 108 -4.41 -7.86 -5.97
C VAL A 108 -3.45 -6.67 -5.89
N LEU A 109 -3.79 -5.65 -5.10
CA LEU A 109 -2.92 -4.50 -4.85
C LEU A 109 -1.57 -4.93 -4.27
N ALA A 110 -1.58 -5.77 -3.24
CA ALA A 110 -0.37 -6.28 -2.61
C ALA A 110 0.49 -7.09 -3.60
N GLY A 111 -0.13 -7.90 -4.47
CA GLY A 111 0.55 -8.65 -5.52
C GLY A 111 1.23 -7.74 -6.55
N ILE A 112 0.55 -6.68 -7.04
CA ILE A 112 1.12 -5.70 -7.97
C ILE A 112 2.31 -5.00 -7.33
N ILE A 113 2.15 -4.48 -6.11
CA ILE A 113 3.21 -3.75 -5.41
C ILE A 113 4.38 -4.70 -5.10
N GLY A 114 4.11 -5.93 -4.65
CA GLY A 114 5.14 -6.92 -4.35
C GLY A 114 6.02 -7.24 -5.57
N ALA A 115 5.42 -7.38 -6.76
CA ALA A 115 6.16 -7.56 -8.01
C ALA A 115 7.04 -6.34 -8.35
N LEU A 116 6.51 -5.12 -8.18
CA LEU A 116 7.26 -3.90 -8.42
C LEU A 116 8.39 -3.71 -7.39
N VAL A 117 8.16 -4.02 -6.12
CA VAL A 117 9.21 -3.99 -5.07
C VAL A 117 10.33 -4.95 -5.40
N ALA A 118 10.00 -6.17 -5.81
CA ALA A 118 10.99 -7.18 -6.19
C ALA A 118 11.89 -6.74 -7.36
N THR A 119 11.30 -6.07 -8.36
CA THR A 119 12.03 -5.59 -9.54
C THR A 119 12.78 -4.28 -9.33
N ASN A 120 12.52 -3.56 -8.21
CA ASN A 120 13.19 -2.30 -7.85
C ASN A 120 13.98 -2.43 -6.55
N THR A 121 14.36 -3.64 -6.13
CA THR A 121 15.02 -3.87 -4.83
C THR A 121 16.31 -3.07 -4.67
N VAL A 122 17.14 -3.01 -5.69
CA VAL A 122 18.44 -2.30 -5.65
C VAL A 122 18.22 -0.79 -5.47
N GLU A 123 17.29 -0.22 -6.22
CA GLU A 123 16.95 1.19 -6.15
C GLU A 123 16.34 1.57 -4.80
N ILE A 124 15.49 0.70 -4.24
CA ILE A 124 14.88 0.90 -2.92
C ILE A 124 15.92 0.87 -1.80
N LEU A 125 16.90 -0.04 -1.89
CA LEU A 125 17.98 -0.11 -0.89
C LEU A 125 18.92 1.09 -0.96
N ASN A 126 19.05 1.74 -2.11
CA ASN A 126 19.86 2.93 -2.29
C ASN A 126 19.11 4.23 -1.92
N ASP A 127 17.79 4.25 -2.09
CA ASP A 127 16.92 5.40 -1.79
C ASP A 127 15.56 4.92 -1.27
N ILE A 128 15.30 5.11 0.02
CA ILE A 128 14.05 4.68 0.68
C ILE A 128 12.81 5.36 0.08
N ASN A 129 12.95 6.58 -0.48
CA ASN A 129 11.84 7.28 -1.13
C ASN A 129 11.35 6.52 -2.37
N ARG A 130 12.22 5.72 -2.97
CA ARG A 130 11.83 4.83 -4.08
C ARG A 130 10.72 3.86 -3.71
N LEU A 131 10.70 3.37 -2.46
CA LEU A 131 9.64 2.47 -1.98
C LEU A 131 8.26 3.16 -2.00
N ALA A 132 8.18 4.43 -1.60
CA ALA A 132 6.93 5.20 -1.67
C ALA A 132 6.46 5.41 -3.12
N HIS A 133 7.37 5.73 -4.04
CA HIS A 133 7.04 5.86 -5.47
C HIS A 133 6.59 4.53 -6.09
N VAL A 134 7.25 3.43 -5.75
CA VAL A 134 6.87 2.08 -6.20
C VAL A 134 5.48 1.71 -5.68
N ALA A 135 5.18 1.98 -4.41
CA ALA A 135 3.87 1.76 -3.80
C ALA A 135 2.78 2.58 -4.51
N ALA A 136 3.03 3.87 -4.75
CA ALA A 136 2.10 4.75 -5.45
C ALA A 136 1.86 4.29 -6.90
N THR A 137 2.92 3.88 -7.61
CA THR A 137 2.81 3.32 -8.97
C THR A 137 1.94 2.07 -8.99
N GLY A 138 2.16 1.14 -8.05
CA GLY A 138 1.35 -0.08 -7.96
C GLY A 138 -0.12 0.21 -7.67
N ALA A 139 -0.40 1.14 -6.75
CA ALA A 139 -1.77 1.57 -6.45
C ALA A 139 -2.43 2.28 -7.65
N TYR A 140 -1.69 3.07 -8.40
CA TYR A 140 -2.19 3.69 -9.62
C TYR A 140 -2.55 2.66 -10.70
N ILE A 141 -1.67 1.68 -10.95
CA ILE A 141 -1.93 0.56 -11.88
C ILE A 141 -3.19 -0.20 -11.46
N HIS A 142 -3.32 -0.51 -10.17
CA HIS A 142 -4.48 -1.20 -9.61
C HIS A 142 -5.78 -0.41 -9.83
N ALA A 143 -5.76 0.90 -9.56
CA ALA A 143 -6.92 1.78 -9.77
C ALA A 143 -7.31 1.89 -11.25
N GLN A 144 -6.33 1.99 -12.18
CA GLN A 144 -6.59 2.03 -13.62
C GLN A 144 -7.13 0.69 -14.15
N ALA A 145 -6.58 -0.43 -13.69
CA ALA A 145 -7.11 -1.76 -14.01
C ALA A 145 -8.56 -1.91 -13.56
N ALA A 146 -8.87 -1.52 -12.33
CA ALA A 146 -10.23 -1.57 -11.81
C ALA A 146 -11.19 -0.62 -12.54
N LYS A 147 -10.75 0.59 -12.89
CA LYS A 147 -11.54 1.53 -13.70
C LYS A 147 -11.89 0.95 -15.05
N SER A 148 -10.90 0.35 -15.73
CA SER A 148 -11.09 -0.32 -17.02
C SER A 148 -12.02 -1.54 -16.90
N ALA A 149 -11.87 -2.31 -15.83
CA ALA A 149 -12.68 -3.51 -15.55
C ALA A 149 -14.14 -3.16 -15.26
N SER A 150 -14.39 -2.14 -14.43
CA SER A 150 -15.71 -1.82 -13.90
C SER A 150 -16.67 -1.27 -14.95
N ARG A 151 -16.17 -0.50 -15.90
CA ARG A 151 -17.02 0.21 -16.88
C ARG A 151 -18.23 0.90 -16.23
N GLY A 152 -18.09 1.30 -14.96
CA GLY A 152 -19.14 1.93 -14.16
C GLY A 152 -20.00 0.97 -13.33
N GLY A 153 -19.70 -0.33 -13.31
CA GLY A 153 -20.43 -1.35 -12.55
C GLY A 153 -19.56 -2.19 -11.60
N PRO A 154 -20.18 -3.11 -10.83
CA PRO A 154 -19.47 -3.98 -9.88
C PRO A 154 -18.43 -4.86 -10.56
N ILE A 155 -17.34 -5.15 -9.84
CA ILE A 155 -16.26 -6.02 -10.30
C ILE A 155 -15.83 -7.01 -9.21
N SER A 156 -15.20 -8.10 -9.62
CA SER A 156 -14.48 -9.00 -8.73
C SER A 156 -12.97 -8.76 -8.80
N ALA A 157 -12.23 -9.22 -7.80
CA ALA A 157 -10.77 -9.17 -7.78
C ALA A 157 -10.14 -9.84 -9.01
N GLU A 158 -10.69 -10.98 -9.45
CA GLU A 158 -10.23 -11.72 -10.63
C GLU A 158 -10.33 -10.89 -11.92
N VAL A 159 -11.42 -10.12 -12.06
CA VAL A 159 -11.60 -9.24 -13.23
C VAL A 159 -10.58 -8.09 -13.21
N ILE A 160 -10.21 -7.56 -12.03
CA ILE A 160 -9.14 -6.56 -11.91
C ILE A 160 -7.82 -7.14 -12.44
N VAL A 161 -7.46 -8.36 -12.04
CA VAL A 161 -6.23 -9.04 -12.48
C VAL A 161 -6.14 -9.11 -14.00
N SER A 162 -7.23 -9.47 -14.68
CA SER A 162 -7.26 -9.59 -16.14
C SER A 162 -7.06 -8.25 -16.88
N HIS A 163 -7.20 -7.10 -16.20
CA HIS A 163 -7.03 -5.77 -16.79
C HIS A 163 -5.68 -5.11 -16.46
N ILE A 164 -4.83 -5.72 -15.62
CA ILE A 164 -3.52 -5.16 -15.20
C ILE A 164 -2.62 -4.89 -16.40
N SER A 165 -2.49 -5.87 -17.31
CA SER A 165 -1.64 -5.74 -18.50
C SER A 165 -2.05 -4.54 -19.36
N GLY A 166 -3.37 -4.36 -19.57
CA GLY A 166 -3.91 -3.21 -20.31
C GLY A 166 -3.61 -1.88 -19.63
N ALA A 167 -3.73 -1.82 -18.30
CA ALA A 167 -3.41 -0.63 -17.51
C ALA A 167 -1.93 -0.25 -17.64
N ILE A 168 -1.02 -1.23 -17.53
CA ILE A 168 0.43 -1.01 -17.71
C ILE A 168 0.72 -0.50 -19.14
N SER A 169 0.13 -1.10 -20.17
CA SER A 169 0.34 -0.70 -21.55
C SER A 169 -0.05 0.75 -21.85
N GLN A 170 -0.98 1.33 -21.08
CA GLN A 170 -1.37 2.74 -21.20
C GLN A 170 -0.38 3.69 -20.56
N LEU A 171 0.42 3.24 -19.60
CA LEU A 171 1.40 4.05 -18.87
C LEU A 171 2.74 4.19 -19.60
N ILE A 172 3.09 3.25 -20.47
CA ILE A 172 4.39 3.20 -21.16
C ILE A 172 4.33 3.72 -22.60
N LYS A 173 3.20 4.29 -23.00
CA LYS A 173 3.01 5.00 -24.27
C LYS A 173 3.40 6.46 -24.14
#